data_6fdd7be835aad3c40e151bdaf113bf27
#
_entry.id   6fdd7be835aad3c40e151bdaf113bf27
#
_cell.length_a   1.000
_cell.length_b   1.000
_cell.length_c   1.000
_cell.angle_alpha   90.00
_cell.angle_beta   90.00
_cell.angle_gamma   90.00
#
_symmetry.space_group_name_H-M   'P 1'
#
loop_
_entity.id
_entity.type
_entity.pdbx_description
1 polymer ?
#
loop_
_entity_poly.entity_id
_entity_poly.type
_entity_poly.pdbx_seq_one_letter_code
_entity_poly.pdbx_strand_id
1 'polypeptide(L)'
;MSDKQKIIDLENRIHRLNEIGMALSTESDSNKLFEMILEEARNITNADGRTLYSKNETGDLQFEILRNDTMNTTMGGSSGTKIPFDPVKLWVDESTPNQSNVSAYVALTGETVNIKDAYEEAGFDFSGTKAYDKKTGYRSQSFLTVPLKN
;
A
#
# COMPACT_ATOMS: atom_id res chain seq x y z
N MET A 1 -13.15 10.51 27.05
CA MET A 1 -12.87 9.07 27.26
C MET A 1 -12.11 8.91 28.58
N SER A 2 -12.60 8.10 29.49
CA SER A 2 -11.92 7.86 30.77
C SER A 2 -10.62 7.10 30.58
N ASP A 3 -9.68 7.21 31.53
CA ASP A 3 -8.39 6.48 31.43
C ASP A 3 -8.59 4.97 31.43
N LYS A 4 -9.59 4.47 32.15
CA LYS A 4 -9.99 3.05 32.11
C LYS A 4 -10.42 2.63 30.70
N GLN A 5 -11.17 3.47 29.99
CA GLN A 5 -11.60 3.18 28.62
C GLN A 5 -10.42 3.18 27.63
N LYS A 6 -9.46 4.09 27.82
CA LYS A 6 -8.24 4.12 27.00
C LYS A 6 -7.39 2.85 27.20
N ILE A 7 -7.27 2.38 28.43
CA ILE A 7 -6.54 1.14 28.73
C ILE A 7 -7.19 -0.05 28.03
N ILE A 8 -8.51 -0.20 28.15
CA ILE A 8 -9.26 -1.28 27.48
C ILE A 8 -9.07 -1.21 25.95
N ASP A 9 -9.13 -0.02 25.37
CA ASP A 9 -8.92 0.15 23.93
C ASP A 9 -7.49 -0.26 23.49
N LEU A 10 -6.48 0.13 24.28
CA LEU A 10 -5.09 -0.26 24.02
C LEU A 10 -4.88 -1.77 24.17
N GLU A 11 -5.44 -2.41 25.19
CA GLU A 11 -5.37 -3.85 25.39
C GLU A 11 -6.01 -4.61 24.20
N ASN A 12 -7.16 -4.17 23.74
CA ASN A 12 -7.83 -4.73 22.58
C ASN A 12 -7.00 -4.59 21.30
N ARG A 13 -6.33 -3.44 21.10
CA ARG A 13 -5.44 -3.22 19.96
C ARG A 13 -4.22 -4.13 20.01
N ILE A 14 -3.59 -4.28 21.18
CA ILE A 14 -2.45 -5.19 21.37
C ILE A 14 -2.87 -6.63 21.08
N HIS A 15 -4.01 -7.06 21.63
CA HIS A 15 -4.52 -8.41 21.39
C HIS A 15 -4.75 -8.67 19.90
N ARG A 16 -5.40 -7.73 19.20
CA ARG A 16 -5.63 -7.82 17.76
C ARG A 16 -4.31 -7.87 16.95
N LEU A 17 -3.32 -7.04 17.29
CA LEU A 17 -2.02 -7.08 16.63
C LEU A 17 -1.32 -8.43 16.82
N ASN A 18 -1.42 -9.03 17.98
CA ASN A 18 -0.87 -10.37 18.24
C ASN A 18 -1.58 -11.45 17.43
N GLU A 19 -2.90 -11.41 17.33
CA GLU A 19 -3.68 -12.36 16.50
C GLU A 19 -3.29 -12.24 15.01
N ILE A 20 -3.17 -11.01 14.50
CA ILE A 20 -2.71 -10.74 13.13
C ILE A 20 -1.31 -11.31 12.94
N GLY A 21 -0.37 -11.01 13.84
CA GLY A 21 1.00 -11.51 13.76
C GLY A 21 1.09 -13.04 13.74
N MET A 22 0.29 -13.72 14.56
CA MET A 22 0.19 -15.18 14.55
C MET A 22 -0.38 -15.72 13.24
N ALA A 23 -1.45 -15.13 12.73
CA ALA A 23 -2.08 -15.54 11.47
C ALA A 23 -1.12 -15.36 10.29
N LEU A 24 -0.41 -14.22 10.20
CA LEU A 24 0.56 -13.95 9.14
C LEU A 24 1.76 -14.92 9.21
N SER A 25 2.21 -15.28 10.40
CA SER A 25 3.38 -16.17 10.58
C SER A 25 3.08 -17.64 10.27
N THR A 26 1.83 -18.04 10.25
CA THR A 26 1.40 -19.42 9.95
C THR A 26 0.96 -19.62 8.50
N GLU A 27 0.73 -18.54 7.73
CA GLU A 27 0.31 -18.64 6.32
C GLU A 27 1.51 -18.97 5.42
N SER A 28 1.41 -20.06 4.67
CA SER A 28 2.44 -20.53 3.75
C SER A 28 2.17 -20.17 2.28
N ASP A 29 0.93 -19.79 1.95
CA ASP A 29 0.57 -19.32 0.62
C ASP A 29 0.84 -17.83 0.50
N SER A 30 1.78 -17.44 -0.37
CA SER A 30 2.19 -16.04 -0.54
C SER A 30 1.05 -15.12 -0.97
N ASN A 31 0.16 -15.58 -1.83
CA ASN A 31 -0.99 -14.76 -2.28
C ASN A 31 -1.96 -14.51 -1.12
N LYS A 32 -2.26 -15.54 -0.34
CA LYS A 32 -3.10 -15.38 0.86
C LYS A 32 -2.44 -14.49 1.89
N LEU A 33 -1.14 -14.64 2.11
CA LEU A 33 -0.38 -13.79 3.02
C LEU A 33 -0.46 -12.33 2.59
N PHE A 34 -0.25 -12.02 1.32
CA PHE A 34 -0.35 -10.66 0.80
C PHE A 34 -1.77 -10.08 0.92
N GLU A 35 -2.79 -10.88 0.66
CA GLU A 35 -4.19 -10.47 0.83
C GLU A 35 -4.52 -10.18 2.29
N MET A 36 -4.04 -11.01 3.22
CA MET A 36 -4.22 -10.79 4.67
C MET A 36 -3.53 -9.49 5.12
N ILE A 37 -2.30 -9.24 4.68
CA ILE A 37 -1.56 -8.00 4.99
C ILE A 37 -2.36 -6.78 4.54
N LEU A 38 -2.85 -6.78 3.29
CA LEU A 38 -3.62 -5.65 2.75
C LEU A 38 -4.96 -5.46 3.44
N GLU A 39 -5.65 -6.53 3.79
CA GLU A 39 -6.93 -6.42 4.48
C GLU A 39 -6.76 -5.87 5.90
N GLU A 40 -5.73 -6.33 6.61
CA GLU A 40 -5.45 -5.79 7.93
C GLU A 40 -4.95 -4.33 7.90
N ALA A 41 -4.15 -3.98 6.90
CA ALA A 41 -3.76 -2.59 6.68
C ALA A 41 -4.98 -1.70 6.40
N ARG A 42 -5.91 -2.16 5.58
CA ARG A 42 -7.20 -1.48 5.34
C ARG A 42 -8.01 -1.30 6.63
N ASN A 43 -8.14 -2.35 7.44
CA ASN A 43 -8.91 -2.31 8.68
C ASN A 43 -8.31 -1.33 9.70
N ILE A 44 -6.99 -1.23 9.78
CA ILE A 44 -6.28 -0.33 10.69
C ILE A 44 -6.40 1.14 10.23
N THR A 45 -6.29 1.39 8.92
CA THR A 45 -6.21 2.72 8.33
C THR A 45 -7.56 3.25 7.82
N ASN A 46 -8.55 2.37 7.68
CA ASN A 46 -9.82 2.63 7.00
C ASN A 46 -9.61 3.13 5.56
N ALA A 47 -8.60 2.61 4.87
CA ALA A 47 -8.26 3.00 3.52
C ALA A 47 -9.27 2.44 2.51
N ASP A 48 -9.66 3.26 1.53
CA ASP A 48 -10.53 2.85 0.43
C ASP A 48 -9.75 2.09 -0.66
N GLY A 49 -8.63 2.66 -1.10
CA GLY A 49 -7.71 2.05 -2.04
C GLY A 49 -6.48 1.45 -1.35
N ARG A 50 -6.00 0.31 -1.85
CA ARG A 50 -4.81 -0.36 -1.33
C ARG A 50 -4.08 -1.12 -2.42
N THR A 51 -2.77 -1.02 -2.40
CA THR A 51 -1.90 -1.69 -3.37
C THR A 51 -0.71 -2.31 -2.65
N LEU A 52 -0.37 -3.52 -3.03
CA LEU A 52 0.84 -4.19 -2.60
C LEU A 52 1.76 -4.38 -3.80
N TYR A 53 3.02 -4.06 -3.60
CA TYR A 53 4.08 -4.25 -4.58
C TYR A 53 5.10 -5.26 -4.06
N SER A 54 5.73 -5.98 -4.97
CA SER A 54 6.96 -6.71 -4.71
C SER A 54 8.06 -6.29 -5.67
N LYS A 55 9.31 -6.50 -5.29
CA LYS A 55 10.44 -6.28 -6.17
C LYS A 55 10.57 -7.46 -7.13
N ASN A 56 10.54 -7.20 -8.43
CA ASN A 56 10.68 -8.23 -9.46
C ASN A 56 12.17 -8.55 -9.76
N GLU A 57 12.39 -9.49 -10.67
CA GLU A 57 13.73 -9.92 -11.07
C GLU A 57 14.57 -8.82 -11.72
N THR A 58 13.94 -7.83 -12.36
CA THR A 58 14.63 -6.67 -12.96
C THR A 58 14.93 -5.57 -11.95
N GLY A 59 14.49 -5.73 -10.70
CA GLY A 59 14.72 -4.77 -9.63
C GLY A 59 13.69 -3.66 -9.55
N ASP A 60 12.60 -3.74 -10.29
CA ASP A 60 11.49 -2.79 -10.27
C ASP A 60 10.34 -3.28 -9.38
N LEU A 61 9.41 -2.38 -9.02
CA LEU A 61 8.24 -2.75 -8.25
C LEU A 61 7.10 -3.22 -9.17
N GLN A 62 6.76 -4.48 -9.12
CA GLN A 62 5.55 -4.98 -9.77
C GLN A 62 4.35 -4.92 -8.83
N PHE A 63 3.19 -4.69 -9.42
CA PHE A 63 1.92 -4.74 -8.70
C PHE A 63 1.53 -6.19 -8.45
N GLU A 64 1.37 -6.55 -7.18
CA GLU A 64 0.90 -7.89 -6.79
C GLU A 64 -0.60 -7.91 -6.54
N ILE A 65 -1.12 -6.91 -5.84
CA ILE A 65 -2.53 -6.79 -5.50
C ILE A 65 -2.94 -5.32 -5.58
N LEU A 66 -4.12 -5.09 -6.16
CA LEU A 66 -4.77 -3.79 -6.20
C LEU A 66 -6.24 -3.96 -5.82
N ARG A 67 -6.69 -3.21 -4.85
CA ARG A 67 -8.07 -3.16 -4.36
C ARG A 67 -8.52 -1.71 -4.21
N ASN A 68 -9.77 -1.45 -4.56
CA ASN A 68 -10.42 -0.18 -4.28
C ASN A 68 -11.92 -0.43 -4.05
N ASP A 69 -12.42 -0.08 -2.88
CA ASP A 69 -13.79 -0.41 -2.49
C ASP A 69 -14.80 0.48 -3.22
N THR A 70 -14.57 1.79 -3.28
CA THR A 70 -15.44 2.73 -4.02
C THR A 70 -15.53 2.41 -5.50
N MET A 71 -14.41 2.03 -6.12
CA MET A 71 -14.33 1.67 -7.54
C MET A 71 -14.73 0.21 -7.81
N ASN A 72 -15.04 -0.56 -6.78
CA ASN A 72 -15.29 -2.01 -6.87
C ASN A 72 -14.20 -2.74 -7.67
N THR A 73 -12.94 -2.35 -7.43
CA THR A 73 -11.77 -2.88 -8.15
C THR A 73 -11.11 -3.99 -7.34
N THR A 74 -10.90 -5.14 -7.98
CA THR A 74 -10.23 -6.31 -7.41
C THR A 74 -9.34 -6.93 -8.47
N MET A 75 -8.03 -6.72 -8.37
CA MET A 75 -7.04 -7.19 -9.34
C MET A 75 -5.82 -7.79 -8.64
N GLY A 76 -5.16 -8.73 -9.28
CA GLY A 76 -4.00 -9.45 -8.73
C GLY A 76 -4.37 -10.39 -7.57
N GLY A 77 -3.35 -10.98 -6.94
CA GLY A 77 -3.56 -11.99 -5.90
C GLY A 77 -4.37 -13.18 -6.40
N SER A 78 -5.34 -13.63 -5.60
CA SER A 78 -6.24 -14.74 -5.93
C SER A 78 -7.45 -14.35 -6.79
N SER A 79 -7.58 -13.07 -7.20
CA SER A 79 -8.76 -12.58 -7.93
C SER A 79 -8.93 -13.14 -9.34
N GLY A 80 -7.86 -13.65 -9.94
CA GLY A 80 -7.84 -14.09 -11.34
C GLY A 80 -7.83 -12.94 -12.37
N THR A 81 -7.89 -11.69 -11.94
CA THR A 81 -7.86 -10.51 -12.79
C THR A 81 -6.46 -9.93 -12.85
N LYS A 82 -5.88 -9.82 -14.05
CA LYS A 82 -4.54 -9.25 -14.23
C LYS A 82 -4.55 -7.75 -13.98
N ILE A 83 -3.49 -7.26 -13.33
CA ILE A 83 -3.24 -5.82 -13.17
C ILE A 83 -2.62 -5.29 -14.47
N PRO A 84 -3.26 -4.32 -15.18
CA PRO A 84 -2.82 -3.86 -16.48
C PRO A 84 -1.82 -2.70 -16.40
N PHE A 85 -1.02 -2.65 -15.34
CA PHE A 85 -0.02 -1.59 -15.13
C PHE A 85 1.39 -2.13 -15.25
N ASP A 86 2.27 -1.34 -15.88
CA ASP A 86 3.68 -1.63 -15.92
C ASP A 86 4.32 -1.51 -14.53
N PRO A 87 5.41 -2.26 -14.27
CA PRO A 87 6.17 -2.10 -13.03
C PRO A 87 6.64 -0.66 -12.82
N VAL A 88 6.65 -0.22 -11.56
CA VAL A 88 7.21 1.07 -11.19
C VAL A 88 8.74 0.97 -11.20
N LYS A 89 9.39 1.76 -12.04
CA LYS A 89 10.84 1.82 -12.12
C LYS A 89 11.43 2.41 -10.83
N LEU A 90 12.38 1.70 -10.21
CA LEU A 90 13.14 2.23 -9.07
C LEU A 90 14.21 3.23 -9.52
N TRP A 91 14.69 3.10 -10.74
CA TRP A 91 15.71 3.95 -11.34
C TRP A 91 15.21 4.56 -12.63
N VAL A 92 15.42 5.86 -12.79
CA VAL A 92 15.10 6.60 -14.04
C VAL A 92 16.07 6.22 -15.14
N ASP A 93 17.35 6.07 -14.77
CA ASP A 93 18.44 5.58 -15.58
C ASP A 93 19.42 4.77 -14.68
N GLU A 94 20.58 4.34 -15.20
CA GLU A 94 21.54 3.50 -14.47
C GLU A 94 22.07 4.08 -13.15
N SER A 95 21.96 5.40 -12.96
CA SER A 95 22.53 6.11 -11.80
C SER A 95 21.56 7.01 -11.06
N THR A 96 20.38 7.28 -11.61
CA THR A 96 19.42 8.23 -11.05
C THR A 96 18.25 7.51 -10.38
N PRO A 97 18.13 7.57 -9.04
CA PRO A 97 17.01 6.97 -8.34
C PRO A 97 15.69 7.70 -8.65
N ASN A 98 14.61 6.94 -8.78
CA ASN A 98 13.26 7.48 -9.00
C ASN A 98 12.67 7.97 -7.68
N GLN A 99 13.11 9.12 -7.19
CA GLN A 99 12.64 9.71 -5.94
C GLN A 99 11.33 10.52 -6.08
N SER A 100 10.88 10.76 -7.29
CA SER A 100 9.62 11.48 -7.53
C SER A 100 8.37 10.59 -7.37
N ASN A 101 8.52 9.28 -7.56
CA ASN A 101 7.44 8.32 -7.32
C ASN A 101 7.48 7.85 -5.87
N VAL A 102 6.36 7.96 -5.15
CA VAL A 102 6.26 7.62 -3.72
C VAL A 102 6.65 6.18 -3.43
N SER A 103 6.14 5.23 -4.22
CA SER A 103 6.42 3.79 -4.00
C SER A 103 7.89 3.47 -4.24
N ALA A 104 8.49 4.06 -5.29
CA ALA A 104 9.92 3.90 -5.57
C ALA A 104 10.77 4.53 -4.48
N TYR A 105 10.44 5.74 -4.03
CA TYR A 105 11.13 6.42 -2.92
C TYR A 105 11.13 5.56 -1.65
N VAL A 106 9.97 5.05 -1.23
CA VAL A 106 9.83 4.19 -0.05
C VAL A 106 10.63 2.90 -0.20
N ALA A 107 10.59 2.27 -1.37
CA ALA A 107 11.36 1.04 -1.64
C ALA A 107 12.88 1.28 -1.61
N LEU A 108 13.35 2.44 -2.09
CA LEU A 108 14.77 2.78 -2.12
C LEU A 108 15.31 3.22 -0.77
N THR A 109 14.53 4.00 -0.01
CA THR A 109 14.98 4.59 1.26
C THR A 109 14.63 3.73 2.47
N GLY A 110 13.57 2.94 2.37
CA GLY A 110 13.02 2.21 3.50
C GLY A 110 12.29 3.12 4.51
N GLU A 111 11.94 4.33 4.11
CA GLU A 111 11.22 5.29 4.94
C GLU A 111 9.71 5.23 4.67
N THR A 112 8.91 5.37 5.70
CA THR A 112 7.46 5.51 5.58
C THR A 112 7.11 6.93 5.12
N VAL A 113 6.20 7.03 4.13
CA VAL A 113 5.68 8.31 3.64
C VAL A 113 4.19 8.40 3.93
N ASN A 114 3.78 9.51 4.55
CA ASN A 114 2.38 9.83 4.86
C ASN A 114 2.03 11.19 4.24
N ILE A 115 1.13 11.18 3.27
CA ILE A 115 0.72 12.36 2.51
C ILE A 115 -0.75 12.67 2.80
N LYS A 116 -1.03 13.89 3.20
CA LYS A 116 -2.37 14.34 3.55
C LYS A 116 -3.26 14.52 2.32
N ASP A 117 -2.75 15.15 1.28
CA ASP A 117 -3.44 15.33 0.01
C ASP A 117 -2.43 15.34 -1.15
N ALA A 118 -2.57 14.36 -2.05
CA ALA A 118 -1.70 14.19 -3.21
C ALA A 118 -1.76 15.37 -4.21
N TYR A 119 -2.86 16.12 -4.21
CA TYR A 119 -3.02 17.27 -5.12
C TYR A 119 -2.33 18.53 -4.60
N GLU A 120 -2.05 18.59 -3.32
CA GLU A 120 -1.36 19.70 -2.64
C GLU A 120 0.12 19.38 -2.36
N GLU A 121 0.52 18.11 -2.54
CA GLU A 121 1.88 17.65 -2.26
C GLU A 121 2.84 18.07 -3.38
N ALA A 122 3.92 18.76 -3.03
CA ALA A 122 4.96 19.21 -3.97
C ALA A 122 6.19 18.31 -4.02
N GLY A 123 6.37 17.42 -3.03
CA GLY A 123 7.57 16.59 -2.90
C GLY A 123 7.60 15.36 -3.81
N PHE A 124 6.46 14.99 -4.40
CA PHE A 124 6.32 13.82 -5.26
C PHE A 124 5.51 14.13 -6.52
N ASP A 125 5.70 13.30 -7.55
CA ASP A 125 4.95 13.40 -8.81
C ASP A 125 3.66 12.55 -8.74
N PHE A 126 2.53 13.22 -8.62
CA PHE A 126 1.19 12.63 -8.68
C PHE A 126 0.48 12.84 -10.01
N SER A 127 1.19 13.20 -11.07
CA SER A 127 0.59 13.41 -12.40
C SER A 127 -0.14 12.17 -12.91
N GLY A 128 0.42 10.98 -12.71
CA GLY A 128 -0.21 9.72 -13.06
C GLY A 128 -1.49 9.44 -12.25
N THR A 129 -1.48 9.73 -10.95
CA THR A 129 -2.64 9.62 -10.07
C THR A 129 -3.75 10.59 -10.52
N LYS A 130 -3.41 11.84 -10.79
CA LYS A 130 -4.37 12.85 -11.27
C LYS A 130 -4.98 12.48 -12.63
N ALA A 131 -4.19 11.90 -13.53
CA ALA A 131 -4.67 11.42 -14.83
C ALA A 131 -5.64 10.23 -14.67
N TYR A 132 -5.33 9.30 -13.77
CA TYR A 132 -6.21 8.19 -13.44
C TYR A 132 -7.53 8.68 -12.82
N ASP A 133 -7.46 9.60 -11.85
CA ASP A 133 -8.63 10.19 -11.21
C ASP A 133 -9.53 10.89 -12.23
N LYS A 134 -8.94 11.68 -13.13
CA LYS A 134 -9.69 12.35 -14.20
C LYS A 134 -10.40 11.37 -15.13
N LYS A 135 -9.76 10.25 -15.45
CA LYS A 135 -10.32 9.22 -16.33
C LYS A 135 -11.45 8.45 -15.65
N THR A 136 -11.35 8.18 -14.36
CA THR A 136 -12.26 7.29 -13.61
C THR A 136 -13.33 8.03 -12.82
N GLY A 137 -13.17 9.34 -12.57
CA GLY A 137 -14.02 10.12 -11.68
C GLY A 137 -13.69 9.89 -10.19
N TYR A 138 -12.64 9.14 -9.87
CA TYR A 138 -12.16 8.95 -8.52
C TYR A 138 -11.36 10.18 -8.04
N ARG A 139 -11.29 10.42 -6.74
CA ARG A 139 -10.45 11.44 -6.14
C ARG A 139 -9.50 10.80 -5.14
N SER A 140 -8.28 10.53 -5.58
CA SER A 140 -7.20 10.11 -4.68
C SER A 140 -6.80 11.28 -3.79
N GLN A 141 -6.81 11.08 -2.50
CA GLN A 141 -6.52 12.14 -1.54
C GLN A 141 -5.26 11.84 -0.74
N SER A 142 -5.38 11.10 0.35
CA SER A 142 -4.26 10.79 1.23
C SER A 142 -3.57 9.49 0.85
N PHE A 143 -2.26 9.43 1.09
CA PHE A 143 -1.45 8.24 0.86
C PHE A 143 -0.62 7.90 2.10
N LEU A 144 -0.67 6.65 2.51
CA LEU A 144 0.26 6.05 3.45
C LEU A 144 1.00 4.94 2.73
N THR A 145 2.30 5.10 2.55
CA THR A 145 3.16 4.10 1.90
C THR A 145 4.22 3.64 2.89
N VAL A 146 4.27 2.35 3.13
CA VAL A 146 5.17 1.74 4.12
C VAL A 146 6.03 0.67 3.46
N PRO A 147 7.31 0.55 3.82
CA PRO A 147 8.15 -0.55 3.36
C PRO A 147 7.87 -1.79 4.20
N LEU A 148 7.76 -2.94 3.53
CA LEU A 148 7.82 -4.25 4.19
C LEU A 148 9.27 -4.74 4.09
N LYS A 149 9.89 -4.98 5.23
CA LYS A 149 11.30 -5.42 5.32
C LYS A 149 11.36 -6.80 5.96
N ASN A 150 12.26 -7.62 5.47
CA ASN A 150 12.65 -8.87 6.11
C ASN A 150 13.69 -8.61 7.21
#